data_b29e1ed911e3da8a935a8f13e9bf1683
#
_entry.id   b29e1ed911e3da8a935a8f13e9bf1683
#
_cell.length_a   1.000
_cell.length_b   1.000
_cell.length_c   1.000
_cell.angle_alpha   90.00
_cell.angle_beta   90.00
_cell.angle_gamma   90.00
#
_symmetry.space_group_name_H-M   'P 1'
#
loop_
_entity.id
_entity.type
_entity.pdbx_description
1 polymer ?
#
loop_
_entity_poly.entity_id
_entity_poly.type
_entity_poly.pdbx_seq_one_letter_code
_entity_poly.pdbx_strand_id
1 'polypeptide(L)'
;MIRIEEYAAIVGEATIQELFLLAEHLKGKVIQNINSTAVGGGVAEILTRMIPLLKQLGIDARWDVIKGNEKFFVITKKFHNGLHGVPVEIADEEYEMFLEVNRENAEQMSFGDVVFVHDPQPIALIRKKSN
;
A
#
# COMPACT_ATOMS: atom_id res chain seq x y z
N MET A 1 -6.70 -10.47 18.74
CA MET A 1 -6.36 -9.20 18.07
C MET A 1 -6.29 -8.13 19.15
N ILE A 2 -5.22 -7.34 19.16
CA ILE A 2 -5.05 -6.24 20.12
C ILE A 2 -6.09 -5.16 19.79
N ARG A 3 -6.79 -4.68 20.77
CA ARG A 3 -7.74 -3.58 20.64
C ARG A 3 -7.01 -2.24 20.65
N ILE A 4 -7.50 -1.28 19.88
CA ILE A 4 -6.86 0.04 19.80
C ILE A 4 -6.78 0.74 21.16
N GLU A 5 -7.77 0.52 22.03
CA GLU A 5 -7.80 1.10 23.38
C GLU A 5 -6.66 0.59 24.28
N GLU A 6 -6.15 -0.63 24.02
CA GLU A 6 -5.03 -1.21 24.78
C GLU A 6 -3.73 -0.43 24.57
N TYR A 7 -3.61 0.28 23.42
CA TYR A 7 -2.46 1.15 23.16
C TYR A 7 -2.46 2.41 24.04
N ALA A 8 -3.56 2.75 24.72
CA ALA A 8 -3.60 3.89 25.64
C ALA A 8 -2.53 3.82 26.73
N ALA A 9 -2.17 2.59 27.15
CA ALA A 9 -1.08 2.38 28.11
C ALA A 9 0.30 2.86 27.60
N ILE A 10 0.47 2.97 26.29
CA ILE A 10 1.72 3.37 25.62
C ILE A 10 1.65 4.83 25.15
N VAL A 11 0.57 5.20 24.48
CA VAL A 11 0.45 6.50 23.81
C VAL A 11 -0.41 7.51 24.56
N GLY A 12 -1.12 7.07 25.61
CA GLY A 12 -2.05 7.90 26.41
C GLY A 12 -3.47 7.91 25.85
N GLU A 13 -4.43 8.07 26.75
CA GLU A 13 -5.87 8.15 26.41
C GLU A 13 -6.19 9.29 25.44
N ALA A 14 -5.54 10.45 25.60
CA ALA A 14 -5.77 11.61 24.73
C ALA A 14 -5.44 11.30 23.27
N THR A 15 -4.37 10.55 23.01
CA THR A 15 -3.99 10.14 21.66
C THR A 15 -5.03 9.19 21.05
N ILE A 16 -5.56 8.26 21.84
CA ILE A 16 -6.61 7.34 21.37
C ILE A 16 -7.88 8.10 21.03
N GLN A 17 -8.29 9.05 21.89
CA GLN A 17 -9.45 9.89 21.62
C GLN A 17 -9.28 10.76 20.38
N GLU A 18 -8.09 11.34 20.17
CA GLU A 18 -7.76 12.10 18.97
C GLU A 18 -7.87 11.24 17.69
N LEU A 19 -7.38 9.99 17.73
CA LEU A 19 -7.52 9.07 16.61
C LEU A 19 -8.99 8.83 16.24
N PHE A 20 -9.87 8.63 17.21
CA PHE A 20 -11.30 8.48 16.95
C PHE A 20 -11.91 9.75 16.34
N LEU A 21 -11.55 10.94 16.84
CA LEU A 21 -12.02 12.21 16.30
C LEU A 21 -11.55 12.42 14.85
N LEU A 22 -10.28 12.12 14.55
CA LEU A 22 -9.74 12.21 13.19
C LEU A 22 -10.41 11.23 12.25
N ALA A 23 -10.69 10.02 12.73
CA ALA A 23 -11.36 8.98 11.94
C ALA A 23 -12.78 9.38 11.50
N GLU A 24 -13.49 10.20 12.29
CA GLU A 24 -14.82 10.72 11.91
C GLU A 24 -14.78 11.53 10.61
N HIS A 25 -13.66 12.23 10.31
CA HIS A 25 -13.49 12.98 9.07
C HIS A 25 -13.33 12.06 7.84
N LEU A 26 -12.99 10.79 8.06
CA LEU A 26 -12.83 9.78 7.01
C LEU A 26 -14.07 8.90 6.85
N LYS A 27 -15.12 9.17 7.59
CA LYS A 27 -16.37 8.40 7.53
C LYS A 27 -16.96 8.42 6.12
N GLY A 28 -17.30 7.23 5.61
CA GLY A 28 -17.81 7.06 4.26
C GLY A 28 -16.73 7.13 3.16
N LYS A 29 -15.45 7.26 3.54
CA LYS A 29 -14.31 7.20 2.61
C LYS A 29 -13.66 5.83 2.65
N VAL A 30 -13.21 5.39 1.50
CA VAL A 30 -12.43 4.15 1.34
C VAL A 30 -10.95 4.51 1.32
N ILE A 31 -10.22 4.00 2.31
CA ILE A 31 -8.76 4.13 2.41
C ILE A 31 -8.14 2.82 1.94
N GLN A 32 -7.52 2.86 0.78
CA GLN A 32 -6.92 1.68 0.15
C GLN A 32 -5.41 1.71 0.28
N ASN A 33 -4.83 0.59 0.68
CA ASN A 33 -3.40 0.37 0.69
C ASN A 33 -3.05 -0.68 -0.35
N ILE A 34 -2.05 -0.41 -1.19
CA ILE A 34 -1.62 -1.31 -2.26
C ILE A 34 -0.12 -1.55 -2.13
N ASN A 35 0.27 -2.82 -2.10
CA ASN A 35 1.67 -3.24 -2.14
C ASN A 35 1.85 -4.49 -3.01
N SER A 36 3.06 -5.05 -3.00
CA SER A 36 3.42 -6.16 -3.88
C SER A 36 3.37 -7.54 -3.24
N THR A 37 3.16 -7.64 -1.93
CA THR A 37 3.11 -8.94 -1.22
C THR A 37 2.23 -8.89 0.01
N ALA A 38 1.53 -9.98 0.29
CA ALA A 38 0.75 -10.16 1.51
C ALA A 38 1.59 -10.69 2.68
N VAL A 39 2.76 -11.25 2.41
CA VAL A 39 3.63 -11.89 3.41
C VAL A 39 5.09 -11.54 3.14
N GLY A 40 5.83 -11.36 4.22
CA GLY A 40 7.25 -10.98 4.13
C GLY A 40 7.45 -9.50 3.77
N GLY A 41 8.50 -8.92 4.30
CA GLY A 41 8.82 -7.51 4.11
C GLY A 41 8.11 -6.57 5.07
N GLY A 42 8.72 -5.40 5.30
CA GLY A 42 8.28 -4.44 6.31
C GLY A 42 6.89 -3.86 6.05
N VAL A 43 6.53 -3.59 4.79
CA VAL A 43 5.20 -3.05 4.44
C VAL A 43 4.08 -4.04 4.79
N ALA A 44 4.23 -5.31 4.43
CA ALA A 44 3.23 -6.34 4.75
C ALA A 44 3.07 -6.50 6.28
N GLU A 45 4.16 -6.45 7.04
CA GLU A 45 4.10 -6.47 8.52
C GLU A 45 3.34 -5.27 9.08
N ILE A 46 3.61 -4.07 8.59
CA ILE A 46 2.91 -2.85 9.00
C ILE A 46 1.42 -2.98 8.68
N LEU A 47 1.07 -3.33 7.44
CA LEU A 47 -0.32 -3.41 6.99
C LEU A 47 -1.11 -4.48 7.74
N THR A 48 -0.50 -5.62 8.06
CA THR A 48 -1.13 -6.69 8.87
C THR A 48 -1.62 -6.16 10.23
N ARG A 49 -0.93 -5.18 10.81
CA ARG A 49 -1.32 -4.56 12.09
C ARG A 49 -2.18 -3.32 11.89
N MET A 50 -1.83 -2.47 10.95
CA MET A 50 -2.48 -1.18 10.73
C MET A 50 -3.92 -1.32 10.21
N ILE A 51 -4.16 -2.21 9.24
CA ILE A 51 -5.50 -2.38 8.65
C ILE A 51 -6.56 -2.73 9.70
N PRO A 52 -6.34 -3.73 10.59
CA PRO A 52 -7.29 -3.99 11.67
C PRO A 52 -7.52 -2.83 12.62
N LEU A 53 -6.49 -2.03 12.92
CA LEU A 53 -6.62 -0.85 13.78
C LEU A 53 -7.46 0.25 13.12
N LEU A 54 -7.24 0.52 11.82
CA LEU A 54 -8.06 1.47 11.05
C LEU A 54 -9.52 1.05 11.03
N LYS A 55 -9.80 -0.25 10.87
CA LYS A 55 -11.16 -0.78 10.94
C LYS A 55 -11.80 -0.61 12.32
N GLN A 56 -11.05 -0.76 13.40
CA GLN A 56 -11.53 -0.49 14.76
C GLN A 56 -11.91 0.99 14.97
N LEU A 57 -11.26 1.91 14.24
CA LEU A 57 -11.61 3.32 14.20
C LEU A 57 -12.84 3.62 13.34
N GLY A 58 -13.46 2.62 12.71
CA GLY A 58 -14.61 2.78 11.83
C GLY A 58 -14.27 3.22 10.40
N ILE A 59 -13.01 3.12 10.01
CA ILE A 59 -12.54 3.46 8.66
C ILE A 59 -12.72 2.25 7.73
N ASP A 60 -13.27 2.46 6.53
CA ASP A 60 -13.26 1.45 5.46
C ASP A 60 -11.82 1.34 4.90
N ALA A 61 -10.99 0.58 5.60
CA ALA A 61 -9.61 0.34 5.25
C ALA A 61 -9.49 -0.95 4.43
N ARG A 62 -8.89 -0.85 3.25
CA ARG A 62 -8.67 -1.97 2.33
C ARG A 62 -7.18 -2.19 2.09
N TRP A 63 -6.84 -3.42 1.81
CA TRP A 63 -5.50 -3.83 1.44
C TRP A 63 -5.56 -4.72 0.21
N ASP A 64 -4.98 -4.26 -0.87
CA ASP A 64 -4.86 -4.96 -2.13
C ASP A 64 -3.40 -5.25 -2.44
N VAL A 65 -3.16 -6.40 -3.03
CA VAL A 65 -1.82 -6.85 -3.42
C VAL A 65 -1.81 -7.00 -4.93
N ILE A 66 -0.83 -6.38 -5.60
CA ILE A 66 -0.67 -6.53 -7.05
C ILE A 66 -0.25 -7.96 -7.40
N LYS A 67 -0.62 -8.37 -8.61
CA LYS A 67 -0.20 -9.63 -9.21
C LYS A 67 0.90 -9.37 -10.22
N GLY A 68 1.95 -10.17 -10.16
CA GLY A 68 3.04 -10.14 -11.12
C GLY A 68 3.68 -11.52 -11.21
N ASN A 69 4.33 -11.79 -12.35
CA ASN A 69 5.13 -12.99 -12.52
C ASN A 69 6.56 -12.79 -11.98
N GLU A 70 7.34 -13.86 -11.98
CA GLU A 70 8.74 -13.83 -11.53
C GLU A 70 9.57 -12.78 -12.27
N LYS A 71 9.39 -12.68 -13.59
CA LYS A 71 10.12 -11.72 -14.43
C LYS A 71 9.82 -10.28 -14.03
N PHE A 72 8.58 -9.95 -13.74
CA PHE A 72 8.19 -8.64 -13.22
C PHE A 72 8.92 -8.32 -11.91
N PHE A 73 8.97 -9.25 -10.97
CA PHE A 73 9.64 -9.02 -9.69
C PHE A 73 11.17 -8.92 -9.83
N VAL A 74 11.78 -9.59 -10.79
CA VAL A 74 13.20 -9.38 -11.14
C VAL A 74 13.43 -7.94 -11.61
N ILE A 75 12.55 -7.42 -12.47
CA ILE A 75 12.64 -6.04 -12.98
C ILE A 75 12.45 -5.03 -11.83
N THR A 76 11.44 -5.21 -10.99
CA THR A 76 11.16 -4.29 -9.89
C THR A 76 12.27 -4.30 -8.82
N LYS A 77 12.99 -5.42 -8.68
CA LYS A 77 14.19 -5.48 -7.85
C LYS A 77 15.33 -4.62 -8.41
N LYS A 78 15.45 -4.50 -9.73
CA LYS A 78 16.38 -3.55 -10.34
C LYS A 78 16.03 -2.11 -9.98
N PHE A 79 14.74 -1.73 -10.05
CA PHE A 79 14.31 -0.40 -9.60
C PHE A 79 14.65 -0.16 -8.13
N HIS A 80 14.34 -1.12 -7.27
CA HIS A 80 14.66 -1.02 -5.84
C HIS A 80 16.16 -0.80 -5.62
N ASN A 81 16.99 -1.61 -6.24
CA ASN A 81 18.44 -1.49 -6.12
C ASN A 81 18.95 -0.16 -6.65
N GLY A 82 18.44 0.31 -7.78
CA GLY A 82 18.79 1.61 -8.36
C GLY A 82 18.45 2.77 -7.44
N LEU A 83 17.28 2.74 -6.81
CA LEU A 83 16.87 3.73 -5.81
C LEU A 83 17.77 3.75 -4.57
N HIS A 84 18.44 2.65 -4.28
CA HIS A 84 19.44 2.54 -3.21
C HIS A 84 20.88 2.83 -3.67
N GLY A 85 21.05 3.37 -4.88
CA GLY A 85 22.34 3.79 -5.42
C GLY A 85 23.18 2.68 -6.04
N VAL A 86 22.62 1.50 -6.26
CA VAL A 86 23.30 0.43 -7.00
C VAL A 86 23.22 0.75 -8.51
N PRO A 87 24.34 0.74 -9.26
CA PRO A 87 24.29 0.88 -10.71
C PRO A 87 23.44 -0.24 -11.34
N VAL A 88 22.39 0.13 -12.04
CA VAL A 88 21.52 -0.82 -12.75
C VAL A 88 21.19 -0.30 -14.14
N GLU A 89 21.02 -1.22 -15.08
CA GLU A 89 20.49 -0.92 -16.41
C GLU A 89 19.11 -1.54 -16.53
N ILE A 90 18.16 -0.79 -17.04
CA ILE A 90 16.80 -1.21 -17.31
C ILE A 90 16.57 -1.04 -18.80
N ALA A 91 16.38 -2.15 -19.49
CA ALA A 91 16.08 -2.14 -20.92
C ALA A 91 14.67 -1.61 -21.19
N ASP A 92 14.43 -1.07 -22.38
CA ASP A 92 13.11 -0.53 -22.74
C ASP A 92 12.02 -1.59 -22.63
N GLU A 93 12.30 -2.84 -23.01
CA GLU A 93 11.36 -3.97 -22.90
C GLU A 93 11.03 -4.30 -21.44
N GLU A 94 11.99 -4.17 -20.51
CA GLU A 94 11.77 -4.37 -19.08
C GLU A 94 10.90 -3.24 -18.52
N TYR A 95 11.14 -2.02 -18.94
CA TYR A 95 10.34 -0.88 -18.55
C TYR A 95 8.90 -1.00 -19.05
N GLU A 96 8.72 -1.40 -20.32
CA GLU A 96 7.39 -1.62 -20.90
C GLU A 96 6.63 -2.74 -20.19
N MET A 97 7.31 -3.87 -19.86
CA MET A 97 6.70 -4.93 -19.06
C MET A 97 6.25 -4.43 -17.68
N PHE A 98 7.07 -3.62 -17.01
CA PHE A 98 6.71 -3.01 -15.74
C PHE A 98 5.43 -2.17 -15.85
N LEU A 99 5.32 -1.33 -16.88
CA LEU A 99 4.12 -0.53 -17.12
C LEU A 99 2.91 -1.38 -17.45
N GLU A 100 3.08 -2.42 -18.27
CA GLU A 100 1.99 -3.31 -18.67
C GLU A 100 1.41 -4.08 -17.48
N VAL A 101 2.24 -4.68 -16.62
CA VAL A 101 1.77 -5.39 -15.42
C VAL A 101 1.03 -4.45 -14.48
N ASN A 102 1.51 -3.22 -14.31
CA ASN A 102 0.81 -2.22 -13.52
C ASN A 102 -0.54 -1.83 -14.15
N ARG A 103 -0.59 -1.69 -15.48
CA ARG A 103 -1.83 -1.39 -16.21
C ARG A 103 -2.87 -2.50 -16.02
N GLU A 104 -2.46 -3.77 -16.17
CA GLU A 104 -3.34 -4.93 -15.98
C GLU A 104 -3.90 -4.96 -14.54
N ASN A 105 -3.07 -4.71 -13.54
CA ASN A 105 -3.52 -4.62 -12.15
C ASN A 105 -4.51 -3.47 -11.96
N ALA A 106 -4.23 -2.30 -12.54
CA ALA A 106 -5.11 -1.15 -12.45
C ALA A 106 -6.49 -1.40 -13.08
N GLU A 107 -6.57 -2.19 -14.14
CA GLU A 107 -7.84 -2.57 -14.79
C GLU A 107 -8.69 -3.49 -13.93
N GLN A 108 -8.07 -4.30 -13.10
CA GLN A 108 -8.75 -5.27 -12.22
C GLN A 108 -9.08 -4.71 -10.83
N MET A 109 -8.53 -3.55 -10.46
CA MET A 109 -8.74 -2.94 -9.16
C MET A 109 -9.85 -1.89 -9.20
N SER A 110 -10.67 -1.87 -8.12
CA SER A 110 -11.51 -0.72 -7.79
C SER A 110 -10.75 0.18 -6.84
N PHE A 111 -10.48 1.43 -7.26
CA PHE A 111 -9.75 2.38 -6.44
C PHE A 111 -10.62 3.03 -5.38
N GLY A 112 -10.08 3.18 -4.17
CA GLY A 112 -10.69 3.91 -3.09
C GLY A 112 -10.61 5.43 -3.25
N ASP A 113 -11.16 6.16 -2.28
CA ASP A 113 -11.10 7.63 -2.24
C ASP A 113 -9.68 8.13 -1.99
N VAL A 114 -8.96 7.46 -1.10
CA VAL A 114 -7.55 7.69 -0.81
C VAL A 114 -6.78 6.40 -1.04
N VAL A 115 -5.72 6.48 -1.80
CA VAL A 115 -4.90 5.32 -2.16
C VAL A 115 -3.46 5.54 -1.72
N PHE A 116 -2.97 4.65 -0.86
CA PHE A 116 -1.57 4.56 -0.49
C PHE A 116 -0.89 3.49 -1.33
N VAL A 117 0.02 3.90 -2.20
CA VAL A 117 0.83 3.00 -3.02
C VAL A 117 2.18 2.83 -2.33
N HIS A 118 2.45 1.62 -1.89
CA HIS A 118 3.68 1.28 -1.17
C HIS A 118 4.69 0.62 -2.10
N ASP A 119 5.92 1.06 -2.00
CA ASP A 119 7.07 0.55 -2.75
C ASP A 119 7.04 0.85 -4.26
N PRO A 120 8.16 0.64 -4.97
CA PRO A 120 8.22 0.94 -6.40
C PRO A 120 7.44 -0.03 -7.29
N GLN A 121 7.15 -1.26 -6.83
CA GLN A 121 6.48 -2.26 -7.67
C GLN A 121 5.13 -1.79 -8.21
N PRO A 122 4.20 -1.26 -7.38
CA PRO A 122 2.90 -0.81 -7.85
C PRO A 122 2.86 0.68 -8.24
N ILE A 123 3.98 1.39 -8.30
CA ILE A 123 3.98 2.85 -8.43
C ILE A 123 3.25 3.36 -9.68
N ALA A 124 3.30 2.61 -10.79
CA ALA A 124 2.67 3.04 -12.03
C ALA A 124 1.13 2.92 -12.02
N LEU A 125 0.53 2.33 -10.98
CA LEU A 125 -0.94 2.37 -10.78
C LEU A 125 -1.48 3.78 -10.66
N ILE A 126 -0.67 4.73 -10.17
CA ILE A 126 -1.07 6.14 -10.03
C ILE A 126 -1.52 6.77 -11.36
N ARG A 127 -1.05 6.25 -12.50
CA ARG A 127 -1.40 6.77 -13.83
C ARG A 127 -2.90 6.64 -14.14
N LYS A 128 -3.60 5.68 -13.55
CA LYS A 128 -5.03 5.46 -13.81
C LYS A 128 -5.93 6.33 -12.94
N LYS A 129 -5.47 6.79 -11.79
CA LYS A 129 -6.27 7.63 -10.88
C LYS A 129 -6.32 9.11 -11.31
N SER A 130 -5.56 9.51 -12.31
CA SER A 130 -5.45 10.91 -12.76
C SER A 130 -6.62 11.39 -13.65
N ASN A 131 -7.69 10.60 -13.77
CA ASN A 131 -8.87 10.95 -14.58
C ASN A 131 -10.09 11.21 -13.72
#